data_1d4dc74468989a0dd001542c47477bdd
#
_entry.id   1d4dc74468989a0dd001542c47477bdd
#
_cell.length_a   1.000
_cell.length_b   1.000
_cell.length_c   1.000
_cell.angle_alpha   90.00
_cell.angle_beta   90.00
_cell.angle_gamma   90.00
#
_symmetry.space_group_name_H-M   'P 1'
#
loop_
_entity.id
_entity.type
_entity.pdbx_description
1 polymer ?
#
loop_
_entity_poly.entity_id
_entity_poly.type
_entity_poly.pdbx_seq_one_letter_code
_entity_poly.pdbx_strand_id
1 'polypeptide(L)'
;MKTIWKRFAAGFLAATLALSLTACGGGSSSSSGESSEGEDTSLSDIQKRGKLIVGMNAEFAPYEFHIMENGEDKLVGMDIEIAQAIADDMGVELEIKELAFDALITALNA
;
A
#
# COMPACT_ATOMS: atom_id res chain seq x y z
N MET A 1 39.43 -27.33 3.13
CA MET A 1 40.73 -26.97 3.76
C MET A 1 40.47 -25.80 4.67
N LYS A 2 40.43 -26.09 5.89
CA LYS A 2 41.27 -25.58 6.98
C LYS A 2 41.16 -24.07 7.19
N THR A 3 40.44 -23.77 8.24
CA THR A 3 40.97 -23.39 9.56
C THR A 3 41.51 -21.98 9.57
N ILE A 4 41.22 -21.18 10.49
CA ILE A 4 41.56 -21.07 11.87
C ILE A 4 41.46 -19.59 12.22
N TRP A 5 40.86 -19.22 13.21
CA TRP A 5 41.28 -18.93 14.57
C TRP A 5 41.26 -17.44 14.87
N LYS A 6 40.90 -17.00 15.90
CA LYS A 6 40.95 -17.09 17.36
C LYS A 6 40.44 -15.75 17.87
N ARG A 7 39.52 -15.82 18.81
CA ARG A 7 39.64 -15.40 20.20
C ARG A 7 40.64 -14.27 20.46
N PHE A 8 40.14 -13.14 20.85
CA PHE A 8 40.71 -12.36 21.94
C PHE A 8 39.58 -11.77 22.78
N ALA A 9 39.53 -12.23 23.98
CA ALA A 9 38.77 -11.68 25.08
C ALA A 9 39.70 -10.72 25.87
N ALA A 10 39.12 -9.87 26.61
CA ALA A 10 39.58 -8.94 27.65
C ALA A 10 39.35 -7.49 27.21
N GLY A 11 38.51 -6.72 27.80
CA GLY A 11 38.27 -6.49 29.24
C GLY A 11 38.75 -5.09 29.55
N PHE A 12 37.93 -4.26 30.09
CA PHE A 12 38.16 -3.09 30.95
C PHE A 12 36.96 -2.15 30.79
N LEU A 13 36.05 -2.15 31.66
CA LEU A 13 35.91 -1.54 32.98
C LEU A 13 35.88 0.00 32.97
N ALA A 14 34.73 0.48 33.35
CA ALA A 14 34.45 1.68 34.14
C ALA A 14 34.59 3.07 33.52
N ALA A 15 33.51 3.82 33.48
CA ALA A 15 33.22 4.88 34.42
C ALA A 15 32.05 5.73 33.96
N THR A 16 31.00 5.66 34.70
CA THR A 16 30.08 6.71 35.13
C THR A 16 30.38 8.14 34.66
N LEU A 17 29.40 8.78 33.99
CA LEU A 17 29.00 10.12 34.36
C LEU A 17 27.53 10.35 33.99
N ALA A 18 26.70 10.41 34.98
CA ALA A 18 25.38 10.95 34.95
C ALA A 18 25.49 12.49 34.75
N LEU A 19 24.86 13.01 33.73
CA LEU A 19 24.43 14.40 33.72
C LEU A 19 22.99 14.45 33.25
N SER A 20 22.13 14.49 34.24
CA SER A 20 20.76 14.97 34.14
C SER A 20 20.76 16.44 33.72
N LEU A 21 20.20 16.72 32.54
CA LEU A 21 19.68 18.05 32.26
C LEU A 21 18.18 17.94 32.06
N THR A 22 17.48 18.20 33.16
CA THR A 22 16.09 18.64 33.12
C THR A 22 16.05 20.01 32.49
N ALA A 23 15.49 20.13 31.32
CA ALA A 23 15.00 21.38 30.79
C ALA A 23 13.48 21.29 30.71
N CYS A 24 12.88 21.92 31.69
CA CYS A 24 11.49 22.27 31.76
C CYS A 24 11.18 23.33 30.70
N GLY A 25 10.06 23.24 30.03
CA GLY A 25 9.59 24.35 29.21
C GLY A 25 8.40 24.05 28.34
N GLY A 26 7.20 24.30 28.81
CA GLY A 26 6.13 24.87 28.00
C GLY A 26 5.26 23.91 27.21
N GLY A 27 4.03 23.74 27.67
CA GLY A 27 2.95 22.96 27.12
C GLY A 27 2.61 23.22 25.66
N SER A 28 2.27 22.13 24.99
CA SER A 28 1.23 22.08 23.98
C SER A 28 0.80 20.63 23.89
N SER A 29 -0.43 20.40 24.25
CA SER A 29 -1.12 19.14 24.09
C SER A 29 -1.20 18.81 22.61
N SER A 30 -0.28 18.02 22.11
CA SER A 30 -0.46 17.32 20.86
C SER A 30 -0.92 15.93 21.26
N SER A 31 -2.21 15.69 21.10
CA SER A 31 -2.74 14.36 21.08
C SER A 31 -2.07 13.62 19.92
N SER A 32 -0.99 12.93 20.19
CA SER A 32 -0.50 11.87 19.32
C SER A 32 -1.56 10.80 19.31
N GLY A 33 -2.37 10.83 18.25
CA GLY A 33 -3.13 9.68 17.87
C GLY A 33 -2.15 8.53 17.69
N GLU A 34 -2.21 7.59 18.57
CA GLU A 34 -1.62 6.26 18.41
C GLU A 34 -2.27 5.68 17.17
N SER A 35 -1.62 5.86 16.01
CA SER A 35 -1.84 5.01 14.88
C SER A 35 -1.39 3.64 15.34
N SER A 36 -2.32 2.78 15.67
CA SER A 36 -2.03 1.35 15.69
C SER A 36 -1.52 1.04 14.28
N GLU A 37 -0.24 0.85 14.13
CA GLU A 37 0.37 0.22 12.96
C GLU A 37 -0.13 -1.23 12.94
N GLY A 38 -1.38 -1.40 12.50
CA GLY A 38 -1.85 -2.68 12.01
C GLY A 38 -1.05 -2.92 10.73
N GLU A 39 -0.38 -4.04 10.66
CA GLU A 39 0.29 -4.49 9.45
C GLU A 39 -0.69 -4.36 8.27
N ASP A 40 -0.32 -3.56 7.25
CA ASP A 40 -1.16 -3.39 6.06
C ASP A 40 -1.15 -4.70 5.27
N THR A 41 -2.26 -5.42 5.34
CA THR A 41 -2.44 -6.72 4.66
C THR A 41 -3.09 -6.58 3.29
N SER A 42 -3.40 -5.36 2.83
CA SER A 42 -4.21 -5.12 1.63
C SER A 42 -3.65 -5.82 0.38
N LEU A 43 -2.34 -5.74 0.15
CA LEU A 43 -1.69 -6.43 -0.97
C LEU A 43 -1.81 -7.95 -0.84
N SER A 44 -1.52 -8.49 0.34
CA SER A 44 -1.58 -9.93 0.56
C SER A 44 -3.01 -10.48 0.42
N ASP A 45 -4.01 -9.69 0.78
CA ASP A 45 -5.42 -10.06 0.68
C ASP A 45 -5.90 -10.04 -0.77
N ILE A 46 -5.45 -9.08 -1.59
CA ILE A 46 -5.68 -9.06 -3.03
C ILE A 46 -5.03 -10.27 -3.70
N GLN A 47 -3.79 -10.59 -3.37
CA GLN A 47 -3.08 -11.73 -3.93
C GLN A 47 -3.73 -13.07 -3.54
N LYS A 48 -4.17 -13.23 -2.30
CA LYS A 48 -4.92 -14.43 -1.85
C LYS A 48 -6.26 -14.57 -2.57
N ARG A 49 -6.95 -13.45 -2.83
CA ARG A 49 -8.19 -13.44 -3.60
C ARG A 49 -7.96 -13.74 -5.08
N GLY A 50 -6.76 -13.49 -5.61
CA GLY A 50 -6.38 -13.69 -6.99
C GLY A 50 -6.95 -12.64 -7.96
N LYS A 51 -7.51 -11.55 -7.44
CA LYS A 51 -8.17 -10.50 -8.23
C LYS A 51 -7.92 -9.12 -7.66
N LEU A 52 -7.60 -8.18 -8.55
CA LEU A 52 -7.70 -6.74 -8.31
C LEU A 52 -9.08 -6.28 -8.80
N ILE A 53 -9.92 -5.82 -7.89
CA ILE A 53 -11.24 -5.28 -8.24
C ILE A 53 -11.15 -3.77 -8.28
N VAL A 54 -11.47 -3.18 -9.43
CA VAL A 54 -11.41 -1.74 -9.66
C VAL A 54 -12.81 -1.23 -10.00
N GLY A 55 -13.32 -0.32 -9.17
CA GLY A 55 -14.57 0.39 -9.46
C GLY A 55 -14.32 1.63 -10.31
N MET A 56 -15.12 1.84 -11.36
CA MET A 56 -15.01 3.01 -12.21
C MET A 56 -16.37 3.40 -12.82
N ASN A 57 -16.45 4.66 -13.26
CA ASN A 57 -17.55 5.15 -14.07
C ASN A 57 -17.05 5.33 -15.51
N ALA A 58 -17.46 4.46 -16.42
CA ALA A 58 -16.93 4.35 -17.77
C ALA A 58 -17.51 5.39 -18.77
N GLU A 59 -17.61 6.64 -18.35
CA GLU A 59 -18.18 7.75 -19.14
C GLU A 59 -17.17 8.89 -19.37
N PHE A 60 -15.88 8.65 -19.17
CA PHE A 60 -14.86 9.70 -19.13
C PHE A 60 -13.73 9.49 -20.15
N ALA A 61 -14.05 9.66 -21.43
CA ALA A 61 -13.02 9.57 -22.48
C ALA A 61 -11.97 10.70 -22.35
N PRO A 62 -10.67 10.42 -22.58
CA PRO A 62 -10.05 9.17 -23.05
C PRO A 62 -9.60 8.22 -21.93
N TYR A 63 -10.03 8.44 -20.69
CA TYR A 63 -9.56 7.73 -19.50
C TYR A 63 -10.24 6.37 -19.34
N GLU A 64 -11.57 6.35 -19.26
CA GLU A 64 -12.39 5.15 -19.20
C GLU A 64 -13.69 5.36 -19.97
N PHE A 65 -13.92 4.58 -21.00
CA PHE A 65 -15.09 4.72 -21.86
C PHE A 65 -15.34 3.47 -22.70
N HIS A 66 -16.54 3.38 -23.27
CA HIS A 66 -16.92 2.28 -24.16
C HIS A 66 -16.70 2.61 -25.62
N ILE A 67 -16.27 1.61 -26.38
CA ILE A 67 -16.24 1.64 -27.84
C ILE A 67 -16.95 0.41 -28.39
N MET A 68 -17.50 0.56 -29.60
CA MET A 68 -17.97 -0.59 -30.39
C MET A 68 -16.86 -1.04 -31.33
N GLU A 69 -16.32 -2.25 -31.13
CA GLU A 69 -15.32 -2.84 -32.01
C GLU A 69 -15.82 -4.17 -32.54
N ASN A 70 -15.94 -4.30 -33.85
CA ASN A 70 -16.46 -5.51 -34.52
C ASN A 70 -17.88 -5.93 -34.06
N GLY A 71 -18.70 -4.98 -33.59
CA GLY A 71 -20.04 -5.24 -33.06
C GLY A 71 -20.09 -5.66 -31.60
N GLU A 72 -18.95 -5.67 -30.93
CA GLU A 72 -18.85 -5.93 -29.49
C GLU A 72 -18.57 -4.62 -28.74
N ASP A 73 -19.20 -4.48 -27.58
CA ASP A 73 -18.95 -3.38 -26.68
C ASP A 73 -17.69 -3.67 -25.85
N LYS A 74 -16.74 -2.74 -25.89
CA LYS A 74 -15.49 -2.87 -25.16
C LYS A 74 -15.23 -1.66 -24.29
N LEU A 75 -14.88 -1.92 -23.05
CA LEU A 75 -14.36 -0.93 -22.14
C LEU A 75 -12.88 -0.70 -22.42
N VAL A 76 -12.51 0.54 -22.68
CA VAL A 76 -11.14 0.94 -23.05
C VAL A 76 -10.78 2.27 -22.43
N GLY A 77 -9.50 2.61 -22.47
CA GLY A 77 -8.98 3.89 -22.02
C GLY A 77 -7.72 3.77 -21.19
N MET A 78 -7.13 4.91 -20.90
CA MET A 78 -5.84 4.96 -20.17
C MET A 78 -5.94 4.32 -18.79
N ASP A 79 -7.05 4.52 -18.09
CA ASP A 79 -7.23 3.99 -16.73
C ASP A 79 -7.40 2.48 -16.73
N ILE A 80 -7.96 1.91 -17.83
CA ILE A 80 -8.04 0.46 -18.01
C ILE A 80 -6.65 -0.15 -18.20
N GLU A 81 -5.81 0.48 -19.00
CA GLU A 81 -4.43 0.04 -19.22
C GLU A 81 -3.59 0.14 -17.94
N ILE A 82 -3.77 1.20 -17.16
CA ILE A 82 -3.10 1.36 -15.86
C ILE A 82 -3.56 0.28 -14.88
N ALA A 83 -4.87 0.05 -14.77
CA ALA A 83 -5.42 -0.97 -13.89
C ALA A 83 -4.91 -2.37 -14.27
N GLN A 84 -4.83 -2.67 -15.58
CA GLN A 84 -4.29 -3.94 -16.06
C GLN A 84 -2.80 -4.09 -15.70
N ALA A 85 -1.99 -3.05 -15.91
CA ALA A 85 -0.58 -3.07 -15.57
C ALA A 85 -0.35 -3.31 -14.06
N ILE A 86 -1.19 -2.73 -13.21
CA ILE A 86 -1.13 -2.95 -11.75
C ILE A 86 -1.51 -4.40 -11.42
N ALA A 87 -2.57 -4.93 -12.00
CA ALA A 87 -2.99 -6.31 -11.77
C ALA A 87 -1.91 -7.32 -12.21
N ASP A 88 -1.28 -7.08 -13.36
CA ASP A 88 -0.19 -7.89 -13.89
C ASP A 88 1.03 -7.88 -12.95
N ASP A 89 1.41 -6.70 -12.45
CA ASP A 89 2.53 -6.55 -11.50
C ASP A 89 2.25 -7.25 -10.16
N MET A 90 0.99 -7.25 -9.73
CA MET A 90 0.55 -7.97 -8.53
C MET A 90 0.39 -9.49 -8.76
N GLY A 91 0.41 -9.95 -10.00
CA GLY A 91 0.20 -11.35 -10.38
C GLY A 91 -1.24 -11.84 -10.19
N VAL A 92 -2.23 -10.97 -10.42
CA VAL A 92 -3.66 -11.26 -10.22
C VAL A 92 -4.48 -10.89 -11.45
N GLU A 93 -5.73 -11.37 -11.53
CA GLU A 93 -6.68 -10.95 -12.55
C GLU A 93 -7.23 -9.54 -12.28
N LEU A 94 -7.48 -8.77 -13.33
CA LEU A 94 -8.24 -7.53 -13.24
C LEU A 94 -9.74 -7.82 -13.34
N GLU A 95 -10.52 -7.32 -12.39
CA GLU A 95 -11.98 -7.30 -12.45
C GLU A 95 -12.47 -5.85 -12.35
N ILE A 96 -13.14 -5.36 -13.41
CA ILE A 96 -13.70 -4.01 -13.41
C ILE A 96 -15.16 -4.06 -13.01
N LYS A 97 -15.54 -3.18 -12.07
CA LYS A 97 -16.92 -2.92 -11.64
C LYS A 97 -17.34 -1.55 -12.12
N GLU A 98 -18.20 -1.51 -13.12
CA GLU A 98 -18.79 -0.27 -13.57
C GLU A 98 -19.93 0.16 -12.64
N LEU A 99 -19.84 1.37 -12.15
CA LEU A 99 -20.80 1.97 -11.21
C LEU A 99 -21.02 3.44 -11.55
N ALA A 100 -22.15 3.98 -11.12
CA ALA A 100 -22.35 5.42 -11.11
C ALA A 100 -21.28 6.09 -10.22
N PHE A 101 -20.78 7.24 -10.62
CA PHE A 101 -19.67 7.91 -9.92
C PHE A 101 -19.91 8.12 -8.42
N ASP A 102 -21.12 8.52 -8.05
CA ASP A 102 -21.53 8.75 -6.67
C ASP A 102 -21.65 7.45 -5.83
N ALA A 103 -21.76 6.29 -6.48
CA ALA A 103 -21.82 5.00 -5.82
C ALA A 103 -20.44 4.39 -5.51
N LEU A 104 -19.36 4.86 -6.15
CA LEU A 104 -18.02 4.26 -6.05
C LEU A 104 -17.50 4.19 -4.62
N ILE A 105 -17.59 5.28 -3.87
CA ILE A 105 -17.09 5.33 -2.48
C ILE A 105 -17.88 4.42 -1.56
N THR A 106 -19.20 4.35 -1.76
CA THR A 106 -20.06 3.44 -0.99
C THR A 106 -19.72 1.99 -1.28
N ALA A 107 -19.51 1.65 -2.55
CA ALA A 107 -19.13 0.30 -2.97
C ALA A 107 -17.75 -0.13 -2.46
N LEU A 108 -16.80 0.80 -2.36
CA LEU A 108 -15.47 0.53 -1.84
C LEU A 108 -15.48 0.12 -0.35
N ASN A 109 -16.44 0.64 0.41
CA ASN A 109 -16.56 0.39 1.85
C ASN A 109 -17.51 -0.78 2.20
N ALA A 110 -18.06 -1.43 1.20
CA ALA A 110 -18.98 -2.55 1.38
C ALA A 110 -18.26 -3.90 1.33
#